data_e171184ac17cfa62f7a9221525d97e92
#
_entry.id   e171184ac17cfa62f7a9221525d97e92
#
_cell.length_a   1.000
_cell.length_b   1.000
_cell.length_c   1.000
_cell.angle_alpha   90.00
_cell.angle_beta   90.00
_cell.angle_gamma   90.00
#
_symmetry.space_group_name_H-M   'P 1'
#
loop_
_entity.id
_entity.type
_entity.pdbx_description
1 polymer ?
#
loop_
_entity_poly.entity_id
_entity_poly.type
_entity_poly.pdbx_seq_one_letter_code
_entity_poly.pdbx_strand_id
1 'polypeptide(L)'
;MSGMQTAPYQEFAREKLGFEFKNIDLLVTALTHRSYVNEHKKSVSEHNERLEFLGDAVLELSVTDYLFRNFTEQEGILTSWRASLVRTESIGDAGDKLGYESLLRMSKGEKNGSLRARQQILANAFEAVIGAIYLERGYDDADMFIHKNILSKLDGILESGSWRDPKSHLQEVSQRIDNQTPVYRVLEEVGPDHDKVFTLGAFVGNILMGKGSGPSKQAAQQQAARAALEAYESRTKTD
;
A
#
# COMPACT_ATOMS: atom_id res chain seq x y z
N MET A 1 3.96 29.32 12.57
CA MET A 1 5.34 28.78 12.85
C MET A 1 6.38 29.77 12.35
N SER A 2 7.60 29.86 12.94
CA SER A 2 8.63 30.77 12.42
C SER A 2 9.13 30.26 11.06
N GLY A 3 9.46 31.17 10.11
CA GLY A 3 9.84 30.81 8.73
C GLY A 3 11.01 29.81 8.61
N MET A 4 11.88 29.70 9.60
CA MET A 4 12.96 28.71 9.64
C MET A 4 12.46 27.25 9.83
N GLN A 5 11.31 27.03 10.45
CA GLN A 5 10.78 25.69 10.71
C GLN A 5 10.03 25.12 9.51
N THR A 6 9.64 25.93 8.53
CA THR A 6 8.88 25.54 7.35
C THR A 6 9.73 25.42 6.08
N ALA A 7 10.98 25.91 6.11
CA ALA A 7 11.88 25.91 4.95
C ALA A 7 12.08 24.50 4.31
N PRO A 8 12.31 23.42 5.08
CA PRO A 8 12.47 22.09 4.48
C PRO A 8 11.21 21.60 3.74
N TYR A 9 10.02 21.96 4.23
CA TYR A 9 8.74 21.60 3.60
C TYR A 9 8.50 22.41 2.32
N GLN A 10 8.91 23.66 2.28
CA GLN A 10 8.84 24.49 1.06
C GLN A 10 9.79 23.99 -0.01
N GLU A 11 11.01 23.61 0.37
CA GLU A 11 11.99 22.99 -0.54
C GLU A 11 11.46 21.67 -1.10
N PHE A 12 10.95 20.81 -0.22
CA PHE A 12 10.32 19.55 -0.62
C PHE A 12 9.14 19.77 -1.59
N ALA A 13 8.24 20.71 -1.29
CA ALA A 13 7.11 21.02 -2.16
C ALA A 13 7.57 21.40 -3.56
N ARG A 14 8.55 22.28 -3.66
CA ARG A 14 9.11 22.73 -4.93
C ARG A 14 9.84 21.63 -5.69
N GLU A 15 10.68 20.85 -5.01
CA GLU A 15 11.56 19.86 -5.68
C GLU A 15 10.85 18.52 -5.97
N LYS A 16 9.99 18.06 -5.07
CA LYS A 16 9.34 16.74 -5.17
C LYS A 16 7.91 16.80 -5.66
N LEU A 17 7.15 17.80 -5.21
CA LEU A 17 5.76 17.98 -5.65
C LEU A 17 5.66 18.83 -6.92
N GLY A 18 6.63 19.71 -7.18
CA GLY A 18 6.70 20.50 -8.41
C GLY A 18 5.95 21.84 -8.33
N PHE A 19 5.52 22.26 -7.14
CA PHE A 19 4.82 23.53 -6.93
C PHE A 19 5.05 24.07 -5.52
N GLU A 20 4.69 25.36 -5.32
CA GLU A 20 4.75 26.00 -4.00
C GLU A 20 3.38 26.00 -3.35
N PHE A 21 3.35 25.79 -2.02
CA PHE A 21 2.16 25.99 -1.19
C PHE A 21 2.07 27.46 -0.75
N LYS A 22 0.91 28.07 -0.94
CA LYS A 22 0.58 29.35 -0.31
C LYS A 22 0.37 29.18 1.18
N ASN A 23 -0.29 28.07 1.56
CA ASN A 23 -0.46 27.67 2.94
C ASN A 23 0.40 26.42 3.24
N ILE A 24 1.68 26.65 3.53
CA ILE A 24 2.64 25.55 3.85
C ILE A 24 2.25 24.75 5.08
N ASP A 25 1.44 25.30 5.99
CA ASP A 25 0.97 24.59 7.19
C ASP A 25 0.10 23.36 6.84
N LEU A 26 -0.55 23.35 5.69
CA LEU A 26 -1.25 22.15 5.18
C LEU A 26 -0.26 20.99 4.96
N LEU A 27 0.88 21.23 4.31
CA LEU A 27 1.88 20.21 4.07
C LEU A 27 2.56 19.78 5.38
N VAL A 28 2.85 20.72 6.28
CA VAL A 28 3.39 20.41 7.62
C VAL A 28 2.41 19.54 8.41
N THR A 29 1.12 19.83 8.35
CA THR A 29 0.08 19.04 9.02
C THR A 29 -0.04 17.65 8.37
N ALA A 30 -0.01 17.54 7.04
CA ALA A 30 -0.03 16.27 6.33
C ALA A 30 1.13 15.34 6.75
N LEU A 31 2.29 15.91 7.04
CA LEU A 31 3.49 15.18 7.50
C LEU A 31 3.64 15.17 9.04
N THR A 32 2.55 15.42 9.79
CA THR A 32 2.54 15.38 11.26
C THR A 32 1.64 14.23 11.73
N HIS A 33 2.26 13.17 12.25
CA HIS A 33 1.55 12.05 12.86
C HIS A 33 0.99 12.43 14.24
N ARG A 34 -0.16 11.85 14.63
CA ARG A 34 -0.81 12.12 15.93
C ARG A 34 0.10 11.91 17.14
N SER A 35 1.05 10.99 17.07
CA SER A 35 1.98 10.73 18.18
C SER A 35 2.88 11.93 18.48
N TYR A 36 3.24 12.71 17.44
CA TYR A 36 3.97 13.95 17.61
C TYR A 36 3.17 15.00 18.39
N VAL A 37 1.88 15.16 18.06
CA VAL A 37 0.99 16.09 18.78
C VAL A 37 0.86 15.69 20.24
N ASN A 38 0.79 14.39 20.55
CA ASN A 38 0.71 13.89 21.92
C ASN A 38 1.93 14.28 22.78
N GLU A 39 3.12 14.34 22.19
CA GLU A 39 4.34 14.79 22.88
C GLU A 39 4.46 16.33 22.91
N HIS A 40 3.78 17.06 22.02
CA HIS A 40 3.94 18.49 21.79
C HIS A 40 2.64 19.30 21.94
N LYS A 41 1.71 18.87 22.81
CA LYS A 41 0.35 19.43 22.98
C LYS A 41 0.29 20.95 23.17
N LYS A 42 1.36 21.56 23.68
CA LYS A 42 1.42 23.02 23.93
C LYS A 42 1.74 23.82 22.66
N SER A 43 2.32 23.21 21.65
CA SER A 43 2.85 23.91 20.46
C SER A 43 2.25 23.42 19.14
N VAL A 44 1.61 22.24 19.12
CA VAL A 44 1.01 21.64 17.94
C VAL A 44 -0.35 21.07 18.30
N SER A 45 -1.39 21.45 17.57
CA SER A 45 -2.79 21.03 17.80
C SER A 45 -3.32 20.12 16.72
N GLU A 46 -2.73 20.11 15.51
CA GLU A 46 -3.25 19.41 14.37
C GLU A 46 -2.31 18.30 13.91
N HIS A 47 -2.90 17.21 13.43
CA HIS A 47 -2.24 16.05 12.86
C HIS A 47 -2.93 15.65 11.54
N ASN A 48 -2.36 14.69 10.84
CA ASN A 48 -2.71 14.34 9.47
C ASN A 48 -4.04 13.59 9.27
N GLU A 49 -4.65 12.99 10.27
CA GLU A 49 -5.81 12.08 10.10
C GLU A 49 -7.00 12.68 9.31
N ARG A 50 -7.26 13.99 9.45
CA ARG A 50 -8.33 14.64 8.67
C ARG A 50 -7.96 14.84 7.21
N LEU A 51 -6.69 15.14 6.93
CA LEU A 51 -6.16 15.25 5.57
C LEU A 51 -6.05 13.88 4.91
N GLU A 52 -5.64 12.85 5.67
CA GLU A 52 -5.65 11.45 5.27
C GLU A 52 -7.03 11.01 4.81
N PHE A 53 -8.07 11.24 5.64
CA PHE A 53 -9.46 10.93 5.28
C PHE A 53 -9.92 11.58 3.97
N LEU A 54 -9.55 12.86 3.75
CA LEU A 54 -9.87 13.57 2.51
C LEU A 54 -9.06 13.03 1.32
N GLY A 55 -7.76 12.81 1.55
CA GLY A 55 -6.84 12.35 0.52
C GLY A 55 -7.12 10.94 0.04
N ASP A 56 -7.55 10.03 0.93
CA ASP A 56 -8.03 8.69 0.58
C ASP A 56 -9.18 8.76 -0.42
N ALA A 57 -10.19 9.58 -0.16
CA ALA A 57 -11.32 9.78 -1.08
C ALA A 57 -10.89 10.33 -2.45
N VAL A 58 -9.94 11.27 -2.48
CA VAL A 58 -9.40 11.83 -3.73
C VAL A 58 -8.59 10.78 -4.49
N LEU A 59 -7.76 9.99 -3.80
CA LEU A 59 -6.98 8.90 -4.37
C LEU A 59 -7.88 7.84 -5.01
N GLU A 60 -8.90 7.38 -4.26
CA GLU A 60 -9.87 6.40 -4.75
C GLU A 60 -10.62 6.90 -5.99
N LEU A 61 -11.04 8.17 -6.00
CA LEU A 61 -11.73 8.78 -7.14
C LEU A 61 -10.80 8.83 -8.37
N SER A 62 -9.60 9.37 -8.21
CA SER A 62 -8.63 9.53 -9.31
C SER A 62 -8.29 8.19 -9.96
N VAL A 63 -7.94 7.18 -9.15
CA VAL A 63 -7.62 5.83 -9.65
C VAL A 63 -8.84 5.18 -10.31
N THR A 64 -10.02 5.33 -9.73
CA THR A 64 -11.27 4.77 -10.29
C THR A 64 -11.62 5.41 -11.63
N ASP A 65 -11.57 6.74 -11.74
CA ASP A 65 -11.86 7.48 -12.96
C ASP A 65 -10.89 7.09 -14.09
N TYR A 66 -9.59 7.00 -13.76
CA TYR A 66 -8.58 6.56 -14.71
C TYR A 66 -8.85 5.14 -15.24
N LEU A 67 -9.09 4.17 -14.35
CA LEU A 67 -9.37 2.80 -14.73
C LEU A 67 -10.65 2.69 -15.57
N PHE A 68 -11.71 3.39 -15.18
CA PHE A 68 -12.98 3.39 -15.91
C PHE A 68 -12.85 3.95 -17.32
N ARG A 69 -12.08 5.03 -17.50
CA ARG A 69 -11.92 5.67 -18.83
C ARG A 69 -10.98 4.91 -19.77
N ASN A 70 -10.00 4.23 -19.25
CA ASN A 70 -8.93 3.65 -20.07
C ASN A 70 -9.08 2.14 -20.29
N PHE A 71 -9.97 1.46 -19.55
CA PHE A 71 -10.14 0.02 -19.63
C PHE A 71 -11.63 -0.36 -19.73
N THR A 72 -11.92 -1.48 -20.43
CA THR A 72 -13.27 -2.01 -20.62
C THR A 72 -13.52 -3.30 -19.84
N GLU A 73 -12.65 -3.58 -18.86
CA GLU A 73 -12.73 -4.78 -18.03
C GLU A 73 -13.96 -4.75 -17.11
N GLN A 74 -14.36 -5.94 -16.66
CA GLN A 74 -15.48 -6.07 -15.73
C GLN A 74 -15.15 -5.42 -14.37
N GLU A 75 -16.18 -4.94 -13.67
CA GLU A 75 -16.08 -4.25 -12.36
C GLU A 75 -15.17 -4.98 -11.37
N GLY A 76 -15.28 -6.31 -11.25
CA GLY A 76 -14.46 -7.10 -10.32
C GLY A 76 -12.97 -7.03 -10.63
N ILE A 77 -12.60 -6.97 -11.91
CA ILE A 77 -11.20 -6.83 -12.35
C ILE A 77 -10.70 -5.41 -12.04
N LEU A 78 -11.46 -4.38 -12.41
CA LEU A 78 -11.11 -2.98 -12.14
C LEU A 78 -10.98 -2.73 -10.63
N THR A 79 -11.85 -3.31 -9.82
CA THR A 79 -11.78 -3.25 -8.36
C THR A 79 -10.50 -3.91 -7.82
N SER A 80 -10.09 -5.04 -8.39
CA SER A 80 -8.86 -5.72 -7.98
C SER A 80 -7.60 -4.92 -8.37
N TRP A 81 -7.60 -4.28 -9.53
CA TRP A 81 -6.52 -3.39 -9.97
C TRP A 81 -6.41 -2.17 -9.08
N ARG A 82 -7.54 -1.50 -8.80
CA ARG A 82 -7.58 -0.39 -7.86
C ARG A 82 -7.03 -0.81 -6.50
N ALA A 83 -7.54 -1.87 -5.90
CA ALA A 83 -7.07 -2.36 -4.60
C ALA A 83 -5.56 -2.64 -4.58
N SER A 84 -4.98 -3.11 -5.68
CA SER A 84 -3.53 -3.32 -5.79
C SER A 84 -2.73 -2.02 -5.85
N LEU A 85 -3.28 -0.98 -6.48
CA LEU A 85 -2.67 0.34 -6.57
C LEU A 85 -2.70 1.08 -5.24
N VAL A 86 -3.86 1.04 -4.53
CA VAL A 86 -4.09 1.84 -3.31
C VAL A 86 -3.85 1.09 -2.00
N ARG A 87 -3.31 -0.14 -2.04
CA ARG A 87 -2.95 -0.85 -0.80
C ARG A 87 -1.83 -0.15 -0.04
N THR A 88 -1.83 -0.30 1.28
CA THR A 88 -0.88 0.34 2.21
C THR A 88 0.59 0.22 1.77
N GLU A 89 1.01 -0.97 1.31
CA GLU A 89 2.39 -1.19 0.85
C GLU A 89 2.71 -0.34 -0.38
N SER A 90 1.80 -0.29 -1.35
CA SER A 90 2.01 0.50 -2.57
C SER A 90 2.10 2.00 -2.29
N ILE A 91 1.18 2.51 -1.45
CA ILE A 91 1.12 3.93 -1.10
C ILE A 91 2.32 4.30 -0.21
N GLY A 92 2.64 3.48 0.79
CA GLY A 92 3.77 3.69 1.69
C GLY A 92 5.11 3.71 0.96
N ASP A 93 5.31 2.81 -0.02
CA ASP A 93 6.50 2.80 -0.89
C ASP A 93 6.61 4.08 -1.74
N ALA A 94 5.47 4.67 -2.15
CA ALA A 94 5.48 5.94 -2.86
C ALA A 94 5.92 7.09 -1.93
N GLY A 95 5.43 7.11 -0.68
CA GLY A 95 5.86 8.07 0.33
C GLY A 95 7.35 7.96 0.68
N ASP A 96 7.86 6.73 0.80
CA ASP A 96 9.26 6.47 1.06
C ASP A 96 10.17 6.96 -0.10
N LYS A 97 9.81 6.62 -1.33
CA LYS A 97 10.54 7.09 -2.55
C LYS A 97 10.56 8.61 -2.68
N LEU A 98 9.52 9.30 -2.21
CA LEU A 98 9.49 10.76 -2.17
C LEU A 98 10.35 11.34 -1.04
N GLY A 99 10.78 10.51 -0.06
CA GLY A 99 11.62 10.93 1.04
C GLY A 99 10.84 11.52 2.23
N TYR A 100 9.58 11.14 2.42
CA TYR A 100 8.74 11.63 3.53
C TYR A 100 9.36 11.40 4.89
N GLU A 101 10.11 10.32 5.05
CA GLU A 101 10.71 9.96 6.32
C GLU A 101 11.53 11.08 6.97
N SER A 102 12.26 11.85 6.17
CA SER A 102 13.08 12.96 6.63
C SER A 102 12.27 14.16 7.15
N LEU A 103 11.00 14.26 6.73
CA LEU A 103 10.09 15.37 7.05
C LEU A 103 8.99 14.97 8.03
N LEU A 104 8.76 13.67 8.21
CA LEU A 104 7.72 13.16 9.11
C LEU A 104 7.97 13.55 10.55
N ARG A 105 6.98 14.20 11.15
CA ARG A 105 6.93 14.54 12.56
C ARG A 105 6.17 13.43 13.30
N MET A 106 6.90 12.65 14.08
CA MET A 106 6.37 11.55 14.90
C MET A 106 7.11 11.44 16.22
N SER A 107 6.55 10.72 17.19
CA SER A 107 7.19 10.45 18.47
C SER A 107 8.46 9.60 18.33
N LYS A 108 9.29 9.62 19.35
CA LYS A 108 10.48 8.75 19.40
C LYS A 108 10.10 7.26 19.39
N GLY A 109 8.97 6.90 19.99
CA GLY A 109 8.46 5.52 20.00
C GLY A 109 8.12 5.03 18.60
N GLU A 110 7.41 5.83 17.80
CA GLU A 110 7.05 5.49 16.41
C GLU A 110 8.28 5.39 15.50
N LYS A 111 9.29 6.23 15.70
CA LYS A 111 10.55 6.14 14.91
C LYS A 111 11.27 4.82 15.08
N ASN A 112 11.11 4.17 16.22
CA ASN A 112 11.70 2.85 16.52
C ASN A 112 10.69 1.70 16.36
N GLY A 113 9.53 1.96 15.76
CA GLY A 113 8.47 1.00 15.52
C GLY A 113 8.84 -0.11 14.52
N SER A 114 7.96 -1.09 14.36
CA SER A 114 8.15 -2.16 13.38
C SER A 114 8.08 -1.61 11.94
N LEU A 115 8.70 -2.33 11.00
CA LEU A 115 8.63 -2.00 9.56
C LEU A 115 7.18 -1.83 9.09
N ARG A 116 6.27 -2.68 9.58
CA ARG A 116 4.84 -2.60 9.24
C ARG A 116 4.19 -1.31 9.77
N ALA A 117 4.47 -0.92 11.01
CA ALA A 117 3.95 0.33 11.58
C ALA A 117 4.48 1.54 10.79
N ARG A 118 5.75 1.51 10.43
CA ARG A 118 6.39 2.55 9.62
C ARG A 118 5.77 2.68 8.23
N GLN A 119 5.51 1.55 7.56
CA GLN A 119 4.83 1.50 6.26
C GLN A 119 3.43 2.12 6.34
N GLN A 120 2.69 1.84 7.41
CA GLN A 120 1.36 2.44 7.64
C GLN A 120 1.45 3.97 7.82
N ILE A 121 2.42 4.46 8.61
CA ILE A 121 2.61 5.91 8.82
C ILE A 121 2.95 6.61 7.50
N LEU A 122 3.79 6.01 6.65
CA LEU A 122 4.14 6.53 5.34
C LEU A 122 2.93 6.57 4.40
N ALA A 123 2.10 5.52 4.41
CA ALA A 123 0.88 5.45 3.61
C ALA A 123 -0.12 6.55 4.03
N ASN A 124 -0.41 6.65 5.32
CA ASN A 124 -1.31 7.67 5.85
C ASN A 124 -0.80 9.10 5.55
N ALA A 125 0.50 9.31 5.63
CA ALA A 125 1.11 10.59 5.27
C ALA A 125 1.00 10.89 3.77
N PHE A 126 1.10 9.87 2.91
CA PHE A 126 0.94 10.04 1.46
C PHE A 126 -0.48 10.46 1.11
N GLU A 127 -1.49 9.80 1.68
CA GLU A 127 -2.89 10.20 1.54
C GLU A 127 -3.12 11.62 2.09
N ALA A 128 -2.56 11.95 3.25
CA ALA A 128 -2.68 13.28 3.81
C ALA A 128 -2.04 14.37 2.92
N VAL A 129 -0.94 14.05 2.23
CA VAL A 129 -0.33 14.97 1.25
C VAL A 129 -1.25 15.15 0.05
N ILE A 130 -1.92 14.11 -0.44
CA ILE A 130 -2.95 14.25 -1.49
C ILE A 130 -4.05 15.21 -1.01
N GLY A 131 -4.55 15.03 0.22
CA GLY A 131 -5.55 15.92 0.80
C GLY A 131 -5.08 17.37 0.91
N ALA A 132 -3.80 17.58 1.28
CA ALA A 132 -3.19 18.91 1.34
C ALA A 132 -3.07 19.56 -0.06
N ILE A 133 -2.65 18.80 -1.08
CA ILE A 133 -2.58 19.24 -2.46
C ILE A 133 -3.97 19.61 -2.98
N TYR A 134 -4.95 18.76 -2.72
CA TYR A 134 -6.34 19.01 -3.12
C TYR A 134 -6.90 20.32 -2.52
N LEU A 135 -6.67 20.58 -1.24
CA LEU A 135 -7.13 21.82 -0.60
C LEU A 135 -6.39 23.06 -1.09
N GLU A 136 -5.10 22.94 -1.40
CA GLU A 136 -4.26 24.06 -1.83
C GLU A 136 -4.43 24.38 -3.32
N ARG A 137 -4.59 23.35 -4.16
CA ARG A 137 -4.44 23.43 -5.61
C ARG A 137 -5.64 22.90 -6.40
N GLY A 138 -6.55 22.17 -5.75
CA GLY A 138 -7.69 21.53 -6.40
C GLY A 138 -7.42 20.12 -6.89
N TYR A 139 -8.44 19.57 -7.56
CA TYR A 139 -8.44 18.16 -8.00
C TYR A 139 -7.38 17.88 -9.08
N ASP A 140 -7.23 18.74 -10.06
CA ASP A 140 -6.35 18.49 -11.21
C ASP A 140 -4.88 18.29 -10.79
N ASP A 141 -4.38 19.12 -9.86
CA ASP A 141 -3.00 18.99 -9.35
C ASP A 141 -2.86 17.75 -8.47
N ALA A 142 -3.89 17.40 -7.69
CA ALA A 142 -3.91 16.16 -6.90
C ALA A 142 -3.94 14.92 -7.81
N ASP A 143 -4.73 14.92 -8.85
CA ASP A 143 -4.82 13.87 -9.87
C ASP A 143 -3.49 13.68 -10.59
N MET A 144 -2.84 14.74 -11.04
CA MET A 144 -1.49 14.67 -11.64
C MET A 144 -0.46 14.05 -10.68
N PHE A 145 -0.53 14.39 -9.40
CA PHE A 145 0.35 13.82 -8.38
C PHE A 145 0.10 12.31 -8.20
N ILE A 146 -1.17 11.88 -8.18
CA ILE A 146 -1.57 10.47 -8.08
C ILE A 146 -1.13 9.71 -9.32
N HIS A 147 -1.34 10.26 -10.51
CA HIS A 147 -0.90 9.64 -11.76
C HIS A 147 0.60 9.35 -11.75
N LYS A 148 1.41 10.34 -11.40
CA LYS A 148 2.86 10.22 -11.37
C LYS A 148 3.37 9.17 -10.38
N ASN A 149 2.76 9.04 -9.20
CA ASN A 149 3.32 8.27 -8.11
C ASN A 149 2.63 6.91 -7.87
N ILE A 150 1.39 6.76 -8.29
CA ILE A 150 0.56 5.55 -8.09
C ILE A 150 0.23 4.88 -9.43
N LEU A 151 -0.42 5.59 -10.36
CA LEU A 151 -0.87 4.99 -11.63
C LEU A 151 0.30 4.56 -12.51
N SER A 152 1.45 5.20 -12.40
CA SER A 152 2.70 4.76 -13.08
C SER A 152 3.15 3.33 -12.73
N LYS A 153 2.58 2.72 -11.70
CA LYS A 153 2.86 1.32 -11.29
C LYS A 153 1.93 0.31 -11.98
N LEU A 154 0.87 0.77 -12.66
CA LEU A 154 -0.19 -0.09 -13.17
C LEU A 154 0.34 -1.13 -14.15
N ASP A 155 1.13 -0.75 -15.13
CA ASP A 155 1.66 -1.67 -16.15
C ASP A 155 2.43 -2.83 -15.49
N GLY A 156 3.31 -2.53 -14.54
CA GLY A 156 4.03 -3.57 -13.80
C GLY A 156 3.13 -4.48 -12.95
N ILE A 157 2.03 -3.94 -12.39
CA ILE A 157 1.02 -4.72 -11.66
C ILE A 157 0.27 -5.65 -12.63
N LEU A 158 -0.08 -5.17 -13.81
CA LEU A 158 -0.79 -5.96 -14.83
C LEU A 158 0.10 -7.07 -15.40
N GLU A 159 1.33 -6.74 -15.77
CA GLU A 159 2.31 -7.69 -16.32
C GLU A 159 2.66 -8.80 -15.33
N SER A 160 2.88 -8.44 -14.06
CA SER A 160 3.19 -9.43 -13.01
C SER A 160 2.00 -10.26 -12.56
N GLY A 161 0.75 -9.86 -12.87
CA GLY A 161 -0.45 -10.48 -12.36
C GLY A 161 -0.63 -10.38 -10.83
N SER A 162 0.16 -9.53 -10.16
CA SER A 162 0.19 -9.39 -8.69
C SER A 162 -1.10 -8.80 -8.09
N TRP A 163 -2.00 -8.31 -8.94
CA TRP A 163 -3.33 -7.83 -8.58
C TRP A 163 -4.33 -8.96 -8.29
N ARG A 164 -4.07 -10.18 -8.77
CA ARG A 164 -4.95 -11.33 -8.55
C ARG A 164 -4.83 -11.82 -7.11
N ASP A 165 -5.97 -12.17 -6.51
CA ASP A 165 -5.95 -12.91 -5.25
C ASP A 165 -5.21 -14.24 -5.46
N PRO A 166 -4.13 -14.54 -4.73
CA PRO A 166 -3.30 -15.71 -5.00
C PRO A 166 -4.06 -17.03 -4.90
N LYS A 167 -5.06 -17.12 -3.99
CA LYS A 167 -5.86 -18.34 -3.79
C LYS A 167 -6.80 -18.58 -4.96
N SER A 168 -7.49 -17.55 -5.40
CA SER A 168 -8.40 -17.60 -6.56
C SER A 168 -7.61 -17.91 -7.83
N HIS A 169 -6.46 -17.26 -8.02
CA HIS A 169 -5.59 -17.51 -9.17
C HIS A 169 -5.03 -18.96 -9.16
N LEU A 170 -4.59 -19.44 -8.01
CA LEU A 170 -4.13 -20.84 -7.89
C LEU A 170 -5.26 -21.84 -8.22
N GLN A 171 -6.48 -21.54 -7.78
CA GLN A 171 -7.64 -22.38 -8.10
C GLN A 171 -7.91 -22.42 -9.61
N GLU A 172 -7.86 -21.30 -10.30
CA GLU A 172 -8.04 -21.23 -11.76
C GLU A 172 -6.93 -22.00 -12.50
N VAL A 173 -5.67 -21.80 -12.09
CA VAL A 173 -4.51 -22.46 -12.70
C VAL A 173 -4.54 -23.97 -12.48
N SER A 174 -4.77 -24.42 -11.25
CA SER A 174 -4.80 -25.84 -10.92
C SER A 174 -6.01 -26.55 -11.54
N GLN A 175 -7.16 -25.89 -11.61
CA GLN A 175 -8.32 -26.43 -12.31
C GLN A 175 -8.08 -26.58 -13.82
N ARG A 176 -7.40 -25.61 -14.42
CA ARG A 176 -7.08 -25.63 -15.86
C ARG A 176 -6.04 -26.67 -16.21
N ILE A 177 -4.97 -26.83 -15.40
CA ILE A 177 -3.84 -27.70 -15.71
C ILE A 177 -4.05 -29.12 -15.21
N ASP A 178 -4.46 -29.27 -13.94
CA ASP A 178 -4.54 -30.57 -13.26
C ASP A 178 -5.99 -31.05 -13.06
N ASN A 179 -6.98 -30.22 -13.43
CA ASN A 179 -8.42 -30.47 -13.18
C ASN A 179 -8.75 -30.74 -11.70
N GLN A 180 -8.04 -30.03 -10.79
CA GLN A 180 -8.16 -30.20 -9.34
C GLN A 180 -8.25 -28.85 -8.61
N THR A 181 -8.97 -28.86 -7.47
CA THR A 181 -9.07 -27.69 -6.60
C THR A 181 -8.00 -27.75 -5.51
N PRO A 182 -7.27 -26.65 -5.22
CA PRO A 182 -6.27 -26.62 -4.18
C PRO A 182 -6.89 -26.78 -2.79
N VAL A 183 -6.19 -27.52 -1.91
CA VAL A 183 -6.55 -27.68 -0.51
C VAL A 183 -5.41 -27.14 0.38
N TYR A 184 -5.74 -26.38 1.40
CA TYR A 184 -4.77 -25.81 2.33
C TYR A 184 -4.76 -26.60 3.64
N ARG A 185 -3.59 -27.07 4.07
CA ARG A 185 -3.41 -27.80 5.32
C ARG A 185 -2.39 -27.12 6.20
N VAL A 186 -2.69 -27.03 7.50
CA VAL A 186 -1.74 -26.54 8.49
C VAL A 186 -0.62 -27.57 8.62
N LEU A 187 0.61 -27.15 8.42
CA LEU A 187 1.80 -27.98 8.56
C LEU A 187 2.44 -27.77 9.93
N GLU A 188 2.40 -26.52 10.43
CA GLU A 188 3.04 -26.15 11.68
C GLU A 188 2.36 -24.93 12.30
N GLU A 189 2.30 -24.87 13.63
CA GLU A 189 1.91 -23.71 14.42
C GLU A 189 2.97 -23.51 15.51
N VAL A 190 3.66 -22.36 15.51
CA VAL A 190 4.78 -22.07 16.43
C VAL A 190 4.58 -20.72 17.09
N GLY A 191 5.01 -20.61 18.35
CA GLY A 191 4.98 -19.37 19.12
C GLY A 191 3.82 -19.29 20.12
N PRO A 192 3.88 -18.32 21.04
CA PRO A 192 2.82 -18.07 22.01
C PRO A 192 1.56 -17.48 21.31
N ASP A 193 0.40 -17.53 21.97
CA ASP A 193 -0.88 -17.15 21.37
C ASP A 193 -0.90 -15.70 20.82
N HIS A 194 -0.15 -14.79 21.40
CA HIS A 194 -0.07 -13.38 20.99
C HIS A 194 0.98 -13.11 19.88
N ASP A 195 1.79 -14.13 19.53
CA ASP A 195 2.83 -14.04 18.48
C ASP A 195 2.95 -15.39 17.75
N LYS A 196 1.81 -16.00 17.44
CA LYS A 196 1.75 -17.29 16.77
C LYS A 196 2.02 -17.15 15.28
N VAL A 197 2.91 -17.99 14.77
CA VAL A 197 3.21 -18.14 13.34
C VAL A 197 2.62 -19.45 12.84
N PHE A 198 1.83 -19.37 11.77
CA PHE A 198 1.22 -20.50 11.09
C PHE A 198 2.01 -20.80 9.81
N THR A 199 2.34 -22.07 9.59
CA THR A 199 2.87 -22.54 8.30
C THR A 199 1.84 -23.46 7.65
N LEU A 200 1.39 -23.09 6.44
CA LEU A 200 0.44 -23.86 5.66
C LEU A 200 1.06 -24.36 4.35
N GLY A 201 0.58 -25.49 3.89
CA GLY A 201 0.87 -26.06 2.58
C GLY A 201 -0.36 -25.91 1.66
N ALA A 202 -0.14 -25.49 0.41
CA ALA A 202 -1.10 -25.57 -0.67
C ALA A 202 -0.89 -26.90 -1.41
N PHE A 203 -1.89 -27.77 -1.40
CA PHE A 203 -1.88 -29.08 -2.04
C PHE A 203 -2.81 -29.07 -3.25
N VAL A 204 -2.34 -29.63 -4.36
CA VAL A 204 -3.17 -29.97 -5.50
C VAL A 204 -3.19 -31.50 -5.59
N GLY A 205 -4.35 -32.10 -5.31
CA GLY A 205 -4.45 -33.51 -5.00
C GLY A 205 -3.65 -33.87 -3.74
N ASN A 206 -2.68 -34.78 -3.91
CA ASN A 206 -1.78 -35.17 -2.82
C ASN A 206 -0.39 -34.52 -2.89
N ILE A 207 -0.16 -33.65 -3.88
CA ILE A 207 1.14 -33.03 -4.11
C ILE A 207 1.17 -31.68 -3.40
N LEU A 208 2.20 -31.49 -2.57
CA LEU A 208 2.49 -30.19 -1.96
C LEU A 208 3.11 -29.27 -3.02
N MET A 209 2.35 -28.27 -3.46
CA MET A 209 2.76 -27.34 -4.51
C MET A 209 3.49 -26.11 -3.95
N GLY A 210 3.13 -25.67 -2.73
CA GLY A 210 3.76 -24.51 -2.11
C GLY A 210 3.57 -24.47 -0.61
N LYS A 211 4.49 -23.81 0.10
CA LYS A 211 4.41 -23.55 1.54
C LYS A 211 4.41 -22.05 1.79
N GLY A 212 3.70 -21.62 2.82
CA GLY A 212 3.69 -20.23 3.25
C GLY A 212 3.51 -20.11 4.75
N SER A 213 4.15 -19.11 5.34
CA SER A 213 4.08 -18.83 6.77
C SER A 213 3.57 -17.41 7.02
N GLY A 214 2.86 -17.18 8.11
CA GLY A 214 2.35 -15.86 8.46
C GLY A 214 1.72 -15.81 9.84
N PRO A 215 1.40 -14.59 10.30
CA PRO A 215 0.82 -14.36 11.63
C PRO A 215 -0.64 -14.81 11.77
N SER A 216 -1.26 -15.23 10.67
CA SER A 216 -2.61 -15.81 10.64
C SER A 216 -2.68 -16.92 9.59
N LYS A 217 -3.64 -17.84 9.77
CA LYS A 217 -3.90 -18.90 8.77
C LYS A 217 -4.20 -18.33 7.39
N GLN A 218 -4.90 -17.20 7.32
CA GLN A 218 -5.20 -16.51 6.04
C GLN A 218 -3.93 -15.99 5.37
N ALA A 219 -3.04 -15.31 6.12
CA ALA A 219 -1.77 -14.81 5.58
C ALA A 219 -0.88 -15.97 5.09
N ALA A 220 -0.79 -17.05 5.87
CA ALA A 220 -0.04 -18.24 5.50
C ALA A 220 -0.63 -18.94 4.25
N GLN A 221 -1.97 -19.00 4.10
CA GLN A 221 -2.63 -19.52 2.90
C GLN A 221 -2.27 -18.72 1.65
N GLN A 222 -2.31 -17.38 1.73
CA GLN A 222 -1.95 -16.52 0.61
C GLN A 222 -0.50 -16.72 0.18
N GLN A 223 0.43 -16.83 1.14
CA GLN A 223 1.83 -17.11 0.84
C GLN A 223 2.03 -18.51 0.23
N ALA A 224 1.34 -19.52 0.76
CA ALA A 224 1.38 -20.87 0.22
C ALA A 224 0.84 -20.94 -1.23
N ALA A 225 -0.22 -20.16 -1.52
CA ALA A 225 -0.77 -20.04 -2.86
C ALA A 225 0.22 -19.38 -3.84
N ARG A 226 0.90 -18.32 -3.43
CA ARG A 226 1.95 -17.67 -4.25
C ARG A 226 3.08 -18.64 -4.59
N ALA A 227 3.61 -19.34 -3.59
CA ALA A 227 4.65 -20.33 -3.81
C ALA A 227 4.20 -21.48 -4.73
N ALA A 228 2.93 -21.88 -4.66
CA ALA A 228 2.37 -22.88 -5.56
C ALA A 228 2.23 -22.36 -7.00
N LEU A 229 1.86 -21.10 -7.20
CA LEU A 229 1.81 -20.47 -8.53
C LEU A 229 3.21 -20.40 -9.17
N GLU A 230 4.23 -20.03 -8.42
CA GLU A 230 5.64 -20.04 -8.88
C GLU A 230 6.08 -21.45 -9.32
N ALA A 231 5.63 -22.50 -8.59
CA ALA A 231 5.90 -23.88 -8.99
C ALA A 231 5.21 -24.25 -10.33
N TYR A 232 3.99 -23.76 -10.59
CA TYR A 232 3.32 -23.93 -11.89
C TYR A 232 4.05 -23.20 -13.01
N GLU A 233 4.48 -21.96 -12.80
CA GLU A 233 5.24 -21.21 -13.79
C GLU A 233 6.56 -21.89 -14.15
N SER A 234 7.24 -22.49 -13.16
CA SER A 234 8.48 -23.23 -13.37
C SER A 234 8.27 -24.51 -14.20
N ARG A 235 7.12 -25.19 -14.02
CA ARG A 235 6.76 -26.36 -14.83
C ARG A 235 6.52 -26.01 -16.31
N THR A 236 5.80 -24.90 -16.57
CA THR A 236 5.46 -24.47 -17.94
C THR A 236 6.64 -23.88 -18.72
N LYS A 237 7.75 -23.54 -18.06
CA LYS A 237 9.00 -23.08 -18.73
C LYS A 237 9.93 -24.23 -19.10
N THR A 238 9.67 -25.45 -18.66
CA THR A 238 10.53 -26.64 -18.84
C THR A 238 9.98 -27.60 -19.93
N ASP A 239 8.74 -27.41 -20.33
CA ASP A 239 8.08 -28.08 -21.46
C ASP A 239 8.10 -27.17 -22.71
#